data_5c4a77289d2c1da5a5d39897adccbff6
#
_entry.id   5c4a77289d2c1da5a5d39897adccbff6
#
_cell.length_a   1.000
_cell.length_b   1.000
_cell.length_c   1.000
_cell.angle_alpha   90.00
_cell.angle_beta   90.00
_cell.angle_gamma   90.00
#
_symmetry.space_group_name_H-M   'P 1'
#
loop_
_entity.id
_entity.type
_entity.pdbx_description
1 polymer ?
#
loop_
_entity_poly.entity_id
_entity_poly.type
_entity_poly.pdbx_seq_one_letter_code
_entity_poly.pdbx_strand_id
1 'polypeptide(L)'
;MRTIVFYLTLILISLIMNHAAAQEQNKEKIEALREQKIKITEQEKEALKLEIEHINKRLDDGDLNAEEARILKENAAKLRALNIENKHAIIDNKIALLERNQSTVLEEEKGFSIIDDGTGISINVDGEPWHFFEKRDKPPKYDRRTYSDPVVAIGFNNAIIEGQSLDDSPYKIGGSRFFELGWVWRTRVFDNSNFMRFTYGFSFQFNGLKPKDNQYFVINDEGQAELQEFEFELSKSKFRMDNLVFPIHFEFGPSRFRQTENTIRYSIQNQFRLGIGGYGGFNLSSRQKLKYDRAGENVKDKLKRGYNTTNFVYGLSAYAGFDGILLYIKYDLNPIFKDALVEQRNISLGLRCDL
;
A
#
# COMPACT_ATOMS: atom_id res chain seq x y z
N MET A 1 -24.31 -7.53 55.80
CA MET A 1 -22.85 -7.30 55.78
C MET A 1 -22.04 -8.55 55.46
N ARG A 2 -22.28 -9.72 56.06
CA ARG A 2 -21.51 -10.97 55.78
C ARG A 2 -21.55 -11.41 54.33
N THR A 3 -22.68 -11.32 53.64
CA THR A 3 -22.84 -11.67 52.22
C THR A 3 -22.08 -10.75 51.26
N ILE A 4 -22.04 -9.46 51.54
CA ILE A 4 -21.29 -8.47 50.71
C ILE A 4 -19.80 -8.70 50.82
N VAL A 5 -19.30 -8.99 52.02
CA VAL A 5 -17.88 -9.30 52.26
C VAL A 5 -17.50 -10.59 51.51
N PHE A 6 -18.36 -11.60 51.53
CA PHE A 6 -18.14 -12.85 50.76
C PHE A 6 -18.03 -12.63 49.28
N TYR A 7 -18.93 -11.84 48.65
CA TYR A 7 -18.83 -11.51 47.24
C TYR A 7 -17.62 -10.66 46.88
N LEU A 8 -17.25 -9.70 47.76
CA LEU A 8 -16.04 -8.91 47.61
C LEU A 8 -14.77 -9.75 47.65
N THR A 9 -14.69 -10.74 48.56
CA THR A 9 -13.54 -11.66 48.62
C THR A 9 -13.49 -12.57 47.38
N LEU A 10 -14.62 -13.06 46.87
CA LEU A 10 -14.67 -13.84 45.63
C LEU A 10 -14.21 -13.03 44.41
N ILE A 11 -14.63 -11.77 44.27
CA ILE A 11 -14.18 -10.85 43.22
C ILE A 11 -12.67 -10.60 43.34
N LEU A 12 -12.16 -10.38 44.55
CA LEU A 12 -10.74 -10.16 44.78
C LEU A 12 -9.89 -11.39 44.40
N ILE A 13 -10.34 -12.60 44.78
CA ILE A 13 -9.69 -13.86 44.41
C ILE A 13 -9.70 -14.06 42.91
N SER A 14 -10.81 -13.77 42.24
CA SER A 14 -10.94 -13.84 40.77
C SER A 14 -9.98 -12.87 40.07
N LEU A 15 -9.82 -11.64 40.58
CA LEU A 15 -8.87 -10.67 40.04
C LEU A 15 -7.41 -11.11 40.21
N ILE A 16 -7.07 -11.70 41.36
CA ILE A 16 -5.73 -12.24 41.64
C ILE A 16 -5.42 -13.44 40.72
N MET A 17 -6.37 -14.35 40.53
CA MET A 17 -6.21 -15.51 39.64
C MET A 17 -6.04 -15.08 38.17
N ASN A 18 -6.81 -14.11 37.70
CA ASN A 18 -6.65 -13.56 36.35
C ASN A 18 -5.29 -12.86 36.19
N HIS A 19 -4.81 -12.17 37.19
CA HIS A 19 -3.49 -11.51 37.15
C HIS A 19 -2.33 -12.52 37.13
N ALA A 20 -2.41 -13.60 37.91
CA ALA A 20 -1.44 -14.69 37.89
C ALA A 20 -1.41 -15.43 36.51
N ALA A 21 -2.58 -15.73 35.95
CA ALA A 21 -2.68 -16.39 34.66
C ALA A 21 -2.11 -15.50 33.51
N ALA A 22 -2.35 -14.18 33.55
CA ALA A 22 -1.78 -13.24 32.58
C ALA A 22 -0.25 -13.15 32.67
N GLN A 23 0.32 -13.21 33.89
CA GLN A 23 1.78 -13.23 34.07
C GLN A 23 2.42 -14.52 33.54
N GLU A 24 1.79 -15.66 33.72
CA GLU A 24 2.30 -16.94 33.22
C GLU A 24 2.28 -16.96 31.70
N GLN A 25 1.19 -16.51 31.08
CA GLN A 25 1.07 -16.37 29.64
C GLN A 25 2.10 -15.42 29.02
N ASN A 26 2.41 -14.31 29.69
CA ASN A 26 3.45 -13.38 29.23
C ASN A 26 4.86 -14.00 29.32
N LYS A 27 5.13 -14.83 30.34
CA LYS A 27 6.40 -15.56 30.44
C LYS A 27 6.58 -16.56 29.30
N GLU A 28 5.56 -17.34 28.97
CA GLU A 28 5.57 -18.27 27.84
C GLU A 28 5.81 -17.55 26.51
N LYS A 29 5.15 -16.40 26.31
CA LYS A 29 5.35 -15.56 25.11
C LYS A 29 6.78 -15.02 25.02
N ILE A 30 7.36 -14.58 26.14
CA ILE A 30 8.75 -14.10 26.19
C ILE A 30 9.73 -15.23 25.87
N GLU A 31 9.48 -16.43 26.37
CA GLU A 31 10.34 -17.60 26.10
C GLU A 31 10.27 -18.01 24.62
N ALA A 32 9.08 -18.05 24.04
CA ALA A 32 8.88 -18.28 22.61
C ALA A 32 9.60 -17.23 21.74
N LEU A 33 9.57 -15.96 22.15
CA LEU A 33 10.31 -14.89 21.45
C LEU A 33 11.83 -15.07 21.55
N ARG A 34 12.35 -15.55 22.68
CA ARG A 34 13.77 -15.88 22.84
C ARG A 34 14.20 -17.06 21.96
N GLU A 35 13.39 -18.09 21.88
CA GLU A 35 13.61 -19.21 20.94
C GLU A 35 13.59 -18.74 19.50
N GLN A 36 12.68 -17.83 19.15
CA GLN A 36 12.61 -17.23 17.82
C GLN A 36 13.92 -16.51 17.45
N LYS A 37 14.58 -15.80 18.37
CA LYS A 37 15.90 -15.18 18.12
C LYS A 37 16.95 -16.20 17.70
N ILE A 38 17.01 -17.34 18.43
CA ILE A 38 17.95 -18.43 18.11
C ILE A 38 17.69 -18.96 16.69
N LYS A 39 16.41 -19.24 16.39
CA LYS A 39 16.00 -19.74 15.09
C LYS A 39 16.32 -18.77 13.94
N ILE A 40 16.12 -17.47 14.14
CA ILE A 40 16.50 -16.44 13.17
C ILE A 40 18.02 -16.47 12.89
N THR A 41 18.82 -16.57 13.94
CA THR A 41 20.29 -16.63 13.80
C THR A 41 20.72 -17.86 13.00
N GLU A 42 20.11 -19.01 13.27
CA GLU A 42 20.40 -20.26 12.54
C GLU A 42 19.99 -20.16 11.06
N GLN A 43 18.80 -19.63 10.79
CA GLN A 43 18.30 -19.42 9.43
C GLN A 43 19.19 -18.50 8.60
N GLU A 44 19.62 -17.36 9.18
CA GLU A 44 20.50 -16.42 8.45
C GLU A 44 21.91 -17.00 8.23
N LYS A 45 22.41 -17.80 9.18
CA LYS A 45 23.69 -18.54 8.99
C LYS A 45 23.60 -19.58 7.89
N GLU A 46 22.51 -20.34 7.84
CA GLU A 46 22.34 -21.34 6.78
C GLU A 46 22.15 -20.68 5.41
N ALA A 47 21.40 -19.58 5.35
CA ALA A 47 21.26 -18.79 4.13
C ALA A 47 22.61 -18.21 3.65
N LEU A 48 23.47 -17.74 4.57
CA LEU A 48 24.82 -17.29 4.25
C LEU A 48 25.66 -18.43 3.68
N LYS A 49 25.59 -19.61 4.29
CA LYS A 49 26.33 -20.79 3.83
C LYS A 49 25.98 -21.17 2.40
N LEU A 50 24.68 -21.25 2.08
CA LEU A 50 24.20 -21.52 0.72
C LEU A 50 24.66 -20.45 -0.28
N GLU A 51 24.65 -19.19 0.12
CA GLU A 51 25.09 -18.07 -0.72
C GLU A 51 26.61 -18.14 -0.99
N ILE A 52 27.39 -18.47 0.03
CA ILE A 52 28.87 -18.69 -0.11
C ILE A 52 29.15 -19.89 -1.01
N GLU A 53 28.43 -20.99 -0.88
CA GLU A 53 28.56 -22.17 -1.75
C GLU A 53 28.30 -21.83 -3.22
N HIS A 54 27.22 -21.02 -3.46
CA HIS A 54 26.93 -20.55 -4.81
C HIS A 54 28.02 -19.64 -5.38
N ILE A 55 28.60 -18.73 -4.57
CA ILE A 55 29.73 -17.87 -4.99
C ILE A 55 30.95 -18.70 -5.28
N ASN A 56 31.24 -19.70 -4.45
CA ASN A 56 32.39 -20.64 -4.69
C ASN A 56 32.24 -21.38 -6.02
N LYS A 57 31.02 -21.91 -6.27
CA LYS A 57 30.74 -22.58 -7.53
C LYS A 57 30.97 -21.68 -8.75
N ARG A 58 30.53 -20.44 -8.70
CA ARG A 58 30.77 -19.47 -9.78
C ARG A 58 32.24 -19.12 -9.95
N LEU A 59 33.01 -19.11 -8.86
CA LEU A 59 34.48 -18.94 -8.91
C LEU A 59 35.17 -20.15 -9.56
N ASP A 60 34.72 -21.36 -9.19
CA ASP A 60 35.30 -22.62 -9.75
C ASP A 60 34.92 -22.78 -11.23
N ASP A 61 33.72 -22.35 -11.63
CA ASP A 61 33.26 -22.34 -13.03
C ASP A 61 33.93 -21.23 -13.88
N GLY A 62 34.73 -20.33 -13.25
CA GLY A 62 35.42 -19.25 -13.93
C GLY A 62 34.57 -18.01 -14.25
N ASP A 63 33.36 -17.95 -13.72
CA ASP A 63 32.43 -16.83 -13.90
C ASP A 63 32.77 -15.59 -13.06
N LEU A 64 33.63 -15.76 -12.05
CA LEU A 64 34.09 -14.72 -11.14
C LEU A 64 35.61 -14.82 -10.96
N ASN A 65 36.26 -13.67 -10.77
CA ASN A 65 37.64 -13.68 -10.29
C ASN A 65 37.70 -13.74 -8.74
N ALA A 66 38.87 -14.03 -8.18
CA ALA A 66 39.08 -14.23 -6.75
C ALA A 66 38.73 -12.98 -5.93
N GLU A 67 38.98 -11.76 -6.44
CA GLU A 67 38.71 -10.53 -5.76
C GLU A 67 37.18 -10.20 -5.77
N GLU A 68 36.50 -10.44 -6.88
CA GLU A 68 35.03 -10.32 -6.96
C GLU A 68 34.36 -11.30 -6.02
N ALA A 69 34.80 -12.55 -5.98
CA ALA A 69 34.28 -13.56 -5.07
C ALA A 69 34.47 -13.14 -3.59
N ARG A 70 35.63 -12.56 -3.24
CA ARG A 70 35.90 -12.04 -1.89
C ARG A 70 34.93 -10.92 -1.52
N ILE A 71 34.76 -9.94 -2.39
CA ILE A 71 33.83 -8.81 -2.17
C ILE A 71 32.39 -9.29 -2.01
N LEU A 72 31.95 -10.22 -2.85
CA LEU A 72 30.58 -10.77 -2.76
C LEU A 72 30.34 -11.51 -1.44
N LYS A 73 31.32 -12.33 -0.99
CA LYS A 73 31.21 -13.03 0.30
C LYS A 73 31.18 -12.05 1.49
N GLU A 74 32.02 -11.01 1.44
CA GLU A 74 32.04 -9.97 2.47
C GLU A 74 30.71 -9.21 2.54
N ASN A 75 30.16 -8.81 1.39
CA ASN A 75 28.87 -8.15 1.30
C ASN A 75 27.72 -9.05 1.78
N ALA A 76 27.72 -10.31 1.39
CA ALA A 76 26.73 -11.28 1.86
C ALA A 76 26.79 -11.44 3.39
N ALA A 77 27.99 -11.63 3.96
CA ALA A 77 28.17 -11.73 5.40
C ALA A 77 27.71 -10.48 6.15
N LYS A 78 28.03 -9.29 5.64
CA LYS A 78 27.60 -8.00 6.21
C LYS A 78 26.08 -7.86 6.17
N LEU A 79 25.44 -8.20 5.04
CA LEU A 79 23.99 -8.12 4.89
C LEU A 79 23.28 -9.06 5.88
N ARG A 80 23.74 -10.30 6.00
CA ARG A 80 23.17 -11.28 6.94
C ARG A 80 23.34 -10.85 8.40
N ALA A 81 24.50 -10.29 8.74
CA ALA A 81 24.73 -9.75 10.09
C ALA A 81 23.76 -8.61 10.44
N LEU A 82 23.55 -7.66 9.51
CA LEU A 82 22.59 -6.58 9.69
C LEU A 82 21.15 -7.10 9.79
N ASN A 83 20.78 -8.13 9.02
CA ASN A 83 19.46 -8.76 9.13
C ASN A 83 19.23 -9.39 10.51
N ILE A 84 20.22 -10.10 11.04
CA ILE A 84 20.16 -10.67 12.39
C ILE A 84 19.98 -9.55 13.42
N GLU A 85 20.80 -8.51 13.35
CA GLU A 85 20.74 -7.37 14.27
C GLU A 85 19.35 -6.71 14.28
N ASN A 86 18.83 -6.37 13.11
CA ASN A 86 17.52 -5.75 12.98
C ASN A 86 16.37 -6.65 13.46
N LYS A 87 16.37 -7.93 13.10
CA LYS A 87 15.37 -8.90 13.53
C LYS A 87 15.41 -9.12 15.05
N HIS A 88 16.61 -9.16 15.62
CA HIS A 88 16.79 -9.25 17.08
C HIS A 88 16.28 -7.99 17.79
N ALA A 89 16.58 -6.79 17.29
CA ALA A 89 16.11 -5.54 17.87
C ALA A 89 14.57 -5.46 17.90
N ILE A 90 13.89 -5.95 16.87
CA ILE A 90 12.42 -6.03 16.84
C ILE A 90 11.90 -6.95 17.94
N ILE A 91 12.51 -8.13 18.12
CA ILE A 91 12.11 -9.08 19.16
C ILE A 91 12.39 -8.52 20.54
N ASP A 92 13.55 -7.89 20.76
CA ASP A 92 13.92 -7.29 22.04
C ASP A 92 12.94 -6.17 22.44
N ASN A 93 12.50 -5.36 21.46
CA ASN A 93 11.46 -4.37 21.70
C ASN A 93 10.11 -5.00 22.09
N LYS A 94 9.74 -6.14 21.47
CA LYS A 94 8.52 -6.89 21.85
C LYS A 94 8.65 -7.47 23.27
N ILE A 95 9.79 -8.05 23.62
CA ILE A 95 10.04 -8.57 24.97
C ILE A 95 9.95 -7.43 25.99
N ALA A 96 10.62 -6.29 25.74
CA ALA A 96 10.58 -5.14 26.63
C ALA A 96 9.17 -4.57 26.81
N LEU A 97 8.33 -4.65 25.77
CA LEU A 97 6.93 -4.26 25.83
C LEU A 97 6.11 -5.21 26.71
N LEU A 98 6.29 -6.52 26.55
CA LEU A 98 5.62 -7.54 27.40
C LEU A 98 6.07 -7.46 28.86
N GLU A 99 7.35 -7.22 29.12
CA GLU A 99 7.90 -7.03 30.47
C GLU A 99 7.35 -5.76 31.15
N ARG A 100 7.17 -4.67 30.39
CA ARG A 100 6.63 -3.41 30.91
C ARG A 100 5.14 -3.47 31.20
N ASN A 101 4.37 -4.17 30.37
CA ASN A 101 2.92 -4.22 30.43
C ASN A 101 2.41 -5.46 31.17
N GLN A 102 3.00 -5.81 32.30
CA GLN A 102 2.71 -7.02 33.09
C GLN A 102 1.23 -7.19 33.51
N SER A 103 0.42 -6.15 33.44
CA SER A 103 -0.98 -6.17 33.91
C SER A 103 -2.02 -5.90 32.81
N THR A 104 -1.61 -5.56 31.62
CA THR A 104 -2.55 -5.36 30.52
C THR A 104 -2.37 -6.52 29.56
N VAL A 105 -3.41 -7.33 29.41
CA VAL A 105 -3.57 -8.18 28.22
C VAL A 105 -3.46 -7.21 27.06
N LEU A 106 -2.29 -7.18 26.40
CA LEU A 106 -2.23 -6.63 25.08
C LEU A 106 -3.22 -7.52 24.31
N GLU A 107 -4.43 -7.01 24.06
CA GLU A 107 -5.21 -7.51 22.94
C GLU A 107 -4.18 -7.66 21.85
N GLU A 108 -4.01 -8.88 21.35
CA GLU A 108 -3.19 -9.10 20.17
C GLU A 108 -3.62 -7.99 19.22
N GLU A 109 -2.75 -6.98 19.05
CA GLU A 109 -2.99 -6.05 17.97
C GLU A 109 -3.07 -6.98 16.77
N LYS A 110 -4.28 -7.12 16.25
CA LYS A 110 -4.53 -7.72 14.95
C LYS A 110 -3.72 -6.92 13.95
N GLY A 111 -2.44 -7.20 13.95
CA GLY A 111 -1.38 -6.42 13.34
C GLY A 111 -1.08 -7.03 11.98
N PHE A 112 -1.22 -6.21 10.99
CA PHE A 112 -0.64 -6.43 9.68
C PHE A 112 0.89 -6.42 9.82
N SER A 113 1.55 -7.55 9.67
CA SER A 113 3.01 -7.62 9.56
C SER A 113 3.40 -8.20 8.21
N ILE A 114 4.33 -7.52 7.54
CA ILE A 114 4.93 -8.01 6.30
C ILE A 114 6.19 -8.78 6.71
N ILE A 115 6.25 -10.05 6.37
CA ILE A 115 7.41 -10.91 6.59
C ILE A 115 8.02 -11.21 5.22
N ASP A 116 9.24 -10.76 4.99
CA ASP A 116 10.09 -11.20 3.89
C ASP A 116 11.07 -12.24 4.46
N ASP A 117 10.84 -13.50 4.15
CA ASP A 117 11.70 -14.62 4.59
C ASP A 117 12.73 -15.06 3.53
N GLY A 118 12.88 -14.22 2.48
CA GLY A 118 13.77 -14.52 1.35
C GLY A 118 13.18 -15.52 0.35
N THR A 119 12.07 -16.17 0.66
CA THR A 119 11.32 -17.06 -0.24
C THR A 119 10.08 -16.39 -0.82
N GLY A 120 9.65 -15.26 -0.25
CA GLY A 120 8.49 -14.49 -0.69
C GLY A 120 8.07 -13.44 0.32
N ILE A 121 7.07 -12.66 -0.05
CA ILE A 121 6.43 -11.70 0.87
C ILE A 121 5.17 -12.36 1.42
N SER A 122 5.11 -12.55 2.73
CA SER A 122 3.92 -12.98 3.44
C SER A 122 3.35 -11.84 4.30
N ILE A 123 2.03 -11.77 4.35
CA ILE A 123 1.33 -10.85 5.25
C ILE A 123 0.68 -11.72 6.34
N ASN A 124 1.08 -11.48 7.56
CA ASN A 124 0.43 -12.12 8.70
C ASN A 124 -0.82 -11.32 9.09
N VAL A 125 -1.98 -11.95 8.98
CA VAL A 125 -3.25 -11.39 9.44
C VAL A 125 -3.82 -12.37 10.47
N ASP A 126 -3.99 -11.92 11.70
CA ASP A 126 -4.54 -12.72 12.81
C ASP A 126 -3.75 -14.02 13.14
N GLY A 127 -2.42 -14.01 12.91
CA GLY A 127 -1.57 -15.19 13.19
C GLY A 127 -1.49 -16.22 12.06
N GLU A 128 -2.27 -16.05 10.98
CA GLU A 128 -2.19 -16.90 9.79
C GLU A 128 -1.38 -16.22 8.69
N PRO A 129 -0.29 -16.84 8.21
CA PRO A 129 0.53 -16.27 7.15
C PRO A 129 -0.18 -16.39 5.79
N TRP A 130 -0.56 -15.27 5.22
CA TRP A 130 -1.02 -15.20 3.84
C TRP A 130 0.20 -14.99 2.93
N HIS A 131 0.61 -16.06 2.22
CA HIS A 131 1.71 -16.01 1.27
C HIS A 131 1.23 -15.40 -0.05
N PHE A 132 1.54 -14.12 -0.30
CA PHE A 132 1.21 -13.46 -1.57
C PHE A 132 2.19 -13.79 -2.68
N PHE A 133 3.43 -14.11 -2.34
CA PHE A 133 4.48 -14.43 -3.30
C PHE A 133 5.33 -15.58 -2.75
N GLU A 134 4.94 -16.78 -3.07
CA GLU A 134 5.79 -17.94 -2.92
C GLU A 134 6.73 -17.96 -4.15
N LYS A 135 8.02 -17.82 -3.94
CA LYS A 135 9.02 -18.02 -5.00
C LYS A 135 9.05 -19.50 -5.32
N ARG A 136 8.10 -19.94 -6.14
CA ARG A 136 8.10 -21.30 -6.65
C ARG A 136 9.26 -21.41 -7.61
N ASP A 137 10.21 -22.29 -7.35
CA ASP A 137 11.23 -22.77 -8.28
C ASP A 137 10.57 -23.54 -9.44
N LYS A 138 9.69 -22.86 -10.17
CA LYS A 138 9.18 -23.40 -11.43
C LYS A 138 10.19 -23.06 -12.49
N PRO A 139 10.61 -24.05 -13.29
CA PRO A 139 11.47 -23.77 -14.43
C PRO A 139 10.84 -22.67 -15.29
N PRO A 140 11.62 -21.67 -15.75
CA PRO A 140 11.09 -20.56 -16.51
C PRO A 140 10.36 -21.09 -17.74
N LYS A 141 9.12 -20.63 -17.95
CA LYS A 141 8.39 -20.99 -19.16
C LYS A 141 9.18 -20.54 -20.40
N TYR A 142 9.17 -21.35 -21.46
CA TYR A 142 9.81 -21.01 -22.74
C TYR A 142 9.39 -19.63 -23.25
N ASP A 143 8.11 -19.29 -23.17
CA ASP A 143 7.57 -17.98 -23.52
C ASP A 143 6.61 -17.48 -22.41
N ARG A 144 7.00 -16.41 -21.73
CA ARG A 144 6.17 -15.77 -20.73
C ARG A 144 5.36 -14.63 -21.35
N ARG A 145 4.06 -14.83 -21.54
CA ARG A 145 3.17 -13.85 -22.18
C ARG A 145 2.64 -12.78 -21.20
N THR A 146 2.45 -13.14 -19.94
CA THR A 146 1.86 -12.25 -18.92
C THR A 146 2.87 -11.97 -17.82
N TYR A 147 3.04 -10.70 -17.50
CA TYR A 147 3.83 -10.18 -16.37
C TYR A 147 2.90 -9.44 -15.43
N SER A 148 3.30 -9.26 -14.19
CA SER A 148 2.53 -8.48 -13.22
C SER A 148 3.46 -7.58 -12.44
N ASP A 149 3.02 -6.35 -12.20
CA ASP A 149 3.77 -5.31 -11.52
C ASP A 149 2.88 -4.58 -10.51
N PRO A 150 3.39 -4.23 -9.33
CA PRO A 150 2.74 -3.25 -8.47
C PRO A 150 2.78 -1.87 -9.12
N VAL A 151 1.73 -1.11 -8.89
CA VAL A 151 1.57 0.25 -9.44
C VAL A 151 1.38 1.23 -8.31
N VAL A 152 2.16 2.30 -8.33
CA VAL A 152 2.00 3.45 -7.45
C VAL A 152 1.87 4.70 -8.30
N ALA A 153 0.85 5.52 -8.06
CA ALA A 153 0.72 6.82 -8.72
C ALA A 153 0.40 7.93 -7.74
N ILE A 154 0.96 9.10 -7.98
CA ILE A 154 0.75 10.31 -7.20
C ILE A 154 0.64 11.53 -8.12
N GLY A 155 -0.13 12.52 -7.71
CA GLY A 155 -0.20 13.76 -8.47
C GLY A 155 -1.25 14.72 -7.96
N PHE A 156 -1.56 15.67 -8.82
CA PHE A 156 -2.59 16.68 -8.58
C PHE A 156 -3.96 16.15 -8.97
N ASN A 157 -4.94 16.62 -8.25
CA ASN A 157 -6.34 16.31 -8.45
C ASN A 157 -7.16 17.60 -8.51
N ASN A 158 -8.21 17.62 -9.31
CA ASN A 158 -9.15 18.72 -9.36
C ASN A 158 -10.51 18.22 -9.85
N ALA A 159 -11.46 19.12 -9.99
CA ALA A 159 -12.74 18.83 -10.63
C ALA A 159 -12.98 19.80 -11.79
N ILE A 160 -13.43 19.25 -12.92
CA ILE A 160 -14.02 20.03 -14.01
C ILE A 160 -15.47 20.26 -13.66
N ILE A 161 -15.88 21.52 -13.59
CA ILE A 161 -17.22 21.94 -13.25
C ILE A 161 -17.92 22.41 -14.53
N GLU A 162 -19.14 21.95 -14.74
CA GLU A 162 -19.91 22.30 -15.93
C GLU A 162 -20.09 23.81 -16.02
N GLY A 163 -19.76 24.38 -17.21
CA GLY A 163 -19.84 25.80 -17.48
C GLY A 163 -18.73 26.68 -16.87
N GLN A 164 -17.71 26.07 -16.23
CA GLN A 164 -16.59 26.80 -15.64
C GLN A 164 -15.25 26.37 -16.23
N SER A 165 -14.27 27.30 -16.26
CA SER A 165 -12.89 26.95 -16.61
C SER A 165 -12.17 26.28 -15.40
N LEU A 166 -11.07 25.57 -15.66
CA LEU A 166 -10.24 25.02 -14.58
C LEU A 166 -9.64 26.08 -13.66
N ASP A 167 -9.40 27.28 -14.15
CA ASP A 167 -8.84 28.39 -13.37
C ASP A 167 -9.86 28.93 -12.35
N ASP A 168 -11.15 28.85 -12.69
CA ASP A 168 -12.26 29.27 -11.84
C ASP A 168 -12.66 28.19 -10.82
N SER A 169 -12.03 27.01 -10.88
CA SER A 169 -12.31 25.91 -9.95
C SER A 169 -12.22 26.37 -8.49
N PRO A 170 -13.20 26.03 -7.64
CA PRO A 170 -13.20 26.35 -6.21
C PRO A 170 -12.16 25.53 -5.42
N TYR A 171 -11.34 24.74 -6.08
CA TYR A 171 -10.34 23.88 -5.44
C TYR A 171 -8.92 24.38 -5.70
N LYS A 172 -8.09 24.32 -4.64
CA LYS A 172 -6.65 24.67 -4.71
C LYS A 172 -5.88 23.53 -5.39
N ILE A 173 -5.26 23.79 -6.55
CA ILE A 173 -4.48 22.80 -7.30
C ILE A 173 -3.37 22.19 -6.42
N GLY A 174 -2.54 23.02 -5.79
CA GLY A 174 -1.43 22.54 -4.96
C GLY A 174 -1.83 21.79 -3.68
N GLY A 175 -3.10 21.86 -3.27
CA GLY A 175 -3.65 21.19 -2.10
C GLY A 175 -4.47 19.95 -2.42
N SER A 176 -5.02 19.88 -3.62
CA SER A 176 -5.82 18.77 -4.12
C SER A 176 -4.89 17.75 -4.77
N ARG A 177 -4.84 16.56 -4.23
CA ARG A 177 -3.87 15.53 -4.63
C ARG A 177 -4.54 14.18 -4.69
N PHE A 178 -4.10 13.34 -5.63
CA PHE A 178 -4.44 11.93 -5.64
C PHE A 178 -3.24 11.07 -5.26
N PHE A 179 -3.55 9.90 -4.73
CA PHE A 179 -2.65 8.79 -4.54
C PHE A 179 -3.36 7.52 -5.02
N GLU A 180 -2.63 6.65 -5.70
CA GLU A 180 -3.15 5.38 -6.20
C GLU A 180 -2.14 4.27 -5.89
N LEU A 181 -2.65 3.14 -5.43
CA LEU A 181 -1.90 1.92 -5.17
C LEU A 181 -2.65 0.76 -5.80
N GLY A 182 -1.98 -0.02 -6.63
CA GLY A 182 -2.63 -1.10 -7.34
C GLY A 182 -1.69 -2.20 -7.79
N TRP A 183 -2.28 -3.16 -8.46
CA TRP A 183 -1.59 -4.27 -9.07
C TRP A 183 -2.12 -4.47 -10.49
N VAL A 184 -1.21 -4.59 -11.47
CA VAL A 184 -1.57 -4.78 -12.86
C VAL A 184 -0.93 -6.03 -13.44
N TRP A 185 -1.67 -6.68 -14.30
CA TRP A 185 -1.17 -7.73 -15.19
C TRP A 185 -1.04 -7.14 -16.58
N ARG A 186 0.04 -7.49 -17.26
CA ARG A 186 0.35 -7.05 -18.61
C ARG A 186 0.53 -8.27 -19.49
N THR A 187 -0.37 -8.47 -20.42
CA THR A 187 -0.39 -9.61 -21.33
C THR A 187 -0.04 -9.16 -22.73
N ARG A 188 0.95 -9.82 -23.34
CA ARG A 188 1.31 -9.61 -24.74
C ARG A 188 0.17 -10.07 -25.66
N VAL A 189 -0.27 -9.21 -26.60
CA VAL A 189 -1.38 -9.52 -27.49
C VAL A 189 -0.95 -10.45 -28.62
N PHE A 190 0.15 -10.14 -29.31
CA PHE A 190 0.63 -10.92 -30.45
C PHE A 190 1.68 -11.98 -30.05
N ASP A 191 1.72 -13.10 -30.79
CA ASP A 191 2.65 -14.19 -30.51
C ASP A 191 4.10 -13.80 -30.76
N ASN A 192 4.38 -13.10 -31.86
CA ASN A 192 5.72 -12.77 -32.31
C ASN A 192 6.11 -11.30 -32.10
N SER A 193 5.27 -10.51 -31.40
CA SER A 193 5.54 -9.11 -31.14
C SER A 193 4.99 -8.69 -29.79
N ASN A 194 5.76 -7.90 -29.06
CA ASN A 194 5.32 -7.27 -27.80
C ASN A 194 5.08 -5.77 -27.96
N PHE A 195 4.81 -5.31 -29.18
CA PHE A 195 4.49 -3.90 -29.46
C PHE A 195 3.18 -3.48 -28.79
N MET A 196 2.19 -4.38 -28.79
CA MET A 196 0.88 -4.15 -28.17
C MET A 196 0.68 -5.10 -26.99
N ARG A 197 0.29 -4.55 -25.87
CA ARG A 197 0.03 -5.26 -24.62
C ARG A 197 -1.34 -4.89 -24.08
N PHE A 198 -2.02 -5.83 -23.50
CA PHE A 198 -3.26 -5.63 -22.76
C PHE A 198 -2.95 -5.59 -21.26
N THR A 199 -3.25 -4.46 -20.62
CA THR A 199 -3.03 -4.28 -19.19
C THR A 199 -4.37 -4.21 -18.47
N TYR A 200 -4.49 -4.93 -17.36
CA TYR A 200 -5.68 -4.98 -16.53
C TYR A 200 -5.28 -5.22 -15.08
N GLY A 201 -6.12 -4.83 -14.14
CA GLY A 201 -5.78 -4.97 -12.74
C GLY A 201 -6.81 -4.40 -11.80
N PHE A 202 -6.35 -4.04 -10.60
CA PHE A 202 -7.13 -3.32 -9.62
C PHE A 202 -6.29 -2.24 -8.96
N SER A 203 -6.93 -1.17 -8.52
CA SER A 203 -6.26 -0.08 -7.81
C SER A 203 -7.17 0.54 -6.76
N PHE A 204 -6.58 0.90 -5.63
CA PHE A 204 -7.18 1.80 -4.66
C PHE A 204 -6.77 3.23 -5.00
N GLN A 205 -7.75 4.08 -5.25
CA GLN A 205 -7.55 5.49 -5.57
C GLN A 205 -8.03 6.35 -4.42
N PHE A 206 -7.22 7.32 -4.02
CA PHE A 206 -7.50 8.28 -2.96
C PHE A 206 -7.50 9.68 -3.55
N ASN A 207 -8.64 10.12 -4.04
CA ASN A 207 -8.81 11.41 -4.71
C ASN A 207 -9.19 12.49 -3.70
N GLY A 208 -8.36 13.51 -3.55
CA GLY A 208 -8.57 14.59 -2.59
C GLY A 208 -8.82 15.93 -3.25
N LEU A 209 -9.81 16.66 -2.78
CA LEU A 209 -10.12 18.03 -3.15
C LEU A 209 -9.90 18.96 -1.95
N LYS A 210 -9.27 20.10 -2.18
CA LYS A 210 -9.06 21.13 -1.16
C LYS A 210 -9.81 22.41 -1.57
N PRO A 211 -10.99 22.70 -0.95
CA PRO A 211 -11.71 23.93 -1.22
C PRO A 211 -10.86 25.18 -0.96
N LYS A 212 -11.12 26.26 -1.73
CA LYS A 212 -10.62 27.62 -1.55
C LYS A 212 -11.49 28.37 -0.51
N ASP A 213 -11.16 29.59 -0.23
CA ASP A 213 -12.01 30.61 0.41
C ASP A 213 -12.71 30.16 1.70
N ASN A 214 -11.96 29.47 2.56
CA ASN A 214 -12.42 28.99 3.86
C ASN A 214 -13.64 28.04 3.79
N GLN A 215 -13.85 27.38 2.64
CA GLN A 215 -15.03 26.58 2.37
C GLN A 215 -14.86 25.10 2.78
N TYR A 216 -16.00 24.48 3.03
CA TYR A 216 -16.14 23.05 3.31
C TYR A 216 -17.43 22.50 2.70
N PHE A 217 -17.49 21.18 2.52
CA PHE A 217 -18.72 20.55 2.01
C PHE A 217 -19.75 20.37 3.11
N VAL A 218 -20.98 20.74 2.79
CA VAL A 218 -22.18 20.47 3.59
C VAL A 218 -23.21 19.75 2.72
N ILE A 219 -24.19 19.14 3.37
CA ILE A 219 -25.36 18.59 2.71
C ILE A 219 -26.51 19.54 3.01
N ASN A 220 -27.13 20.09 1.97
CA ASN A 220 -28.30 20.95 2.09
C ASN A 220 -29.56 20.13 2.39
N ASP A 221 -30.67 20.82 2.59
CA ASP A 221 -31.96 20.20 2.95
C ASP A 221 -32.52 19.29 1.84
N GLU A 222 -32.07 19.47 0.59
CA GLU A 222 -32.40 18.64 -0.56
C GLU A 222 -31.48 17.40 -0.69
N GLY A 223 -30.53 17.22 0.22
CA GLY A 223 -29.57 16.11 0.21
C GLY A 223 -28.41 16.28 -0.77
N GLN A 224 -28.21 17.48 -1.31
CA GLN A 224 -27.14 17.79 -2.25
C GLN A 224 -25.88 18.30 -1.54
N ALA A 225 -24.71 17.94 -2.05
CA ALA A 225 -23.45 18.43 -1.54
C ALA A 225 -23.10 19.80 -2.14
N GLU A 226 -22.87 20.79 -1.30
CA GLU A 226 -22.48 22.14 -1.68
C GLU A 226 -21.31 22.66 -0.84
N LEU A 227 -20.62 23.70 -1.35
CA LEU A 227 -19.56 24.39 -0.62
C LEU A 227 -20.16 25.57 0.15
N GLN A 228 -19.89 25.62 1.46
CA GLN A 228 -20.23 26.74 2.33
C GLN A 228 -18.99 27.25 3.04
N GLU A 229 -19.00 28.56 3.39
CA GLU A 229 -17.97 29.16 4.22
C GLU A 229 -18.08 28.64 5.66
N PHE A 230 -16.93 28.32 6.26
CA PHE A 230 -16.86 27.81 7.62
C PHE A 230 -16.77 28.97 8.63
N GLU A 231 -17.41 28.85 9.78
CA GLU A 231 -17.46 29.88 10.81
C GLU A 231 -16.09 30.36 11.33
N PHE A 232 -15.10 29.41 11.40
CA PHE A 232 -13.75 29.69 11.86
C PHE A 232 -12.76 29.64 10.70
N GLU A 233 -11.59 30.27 10.84
CA GLU A 233 -10.55 30.17 9.82
C GLU A 233 -10.00 28.75 9.76
N LEU A 234 -10.13 28.09 8.60
CA LEU A 234 -9.67 26.72 8.35
C LEU A 234 -8.19 26.67 8.01
N SER A 235 -7.38 26.23 8.93
CA SER A 235 -5.99 25.87 8.63
C SER A 235 -5.90 24.68 7.65
N LYS A 236 -6.95 23.83 7.62
CA LYS A 236 -7.08 22.73 6.66
C LYS A 236 -8.54 22.39 6.39
N SER A 237 -8.94 22.45 5.12
CA SER A 237 -10.13 21.80 4.59
C SER A 237 -9.69 20.79 3.52
N LYS A 238 -10.10 19.53 3.62
CA LYS A 238 -9.80 18.50 2.62
C LYS A 238 -10.95 17.50 2.57
N PHE A 239 -11.55 17.37 1.41
CA PHE A 239 -12.47 16.31 1.05
C PHE A 239 -11.68 15.18 0.38
N ARG A 240 -11.99 13.90 0.65
CA ARG A 240 -11.32 12.76 0.06
C ARG A 240 -12.33 11.65 -0.26
N MET A 241 -12.22 11.13 -1.46
CA MET A 241 -12.92 9.94 -1.94
C MET A 241 -11.93 8.78 -2.03
N ASP A 242 -12.30 7.64 -1.47
CA ASP A 242 -11.54 6.41 -1.49
C ASP A 242 -12.28 5.43 -2.42
N ASN A 243 -11.68 5.08 -3.56
CA ASN A 243 -12.28 4.25 -4.61
C ASN A 243 -11.49 2.96 -4.79
N LEU A 244 -12.19 1.87 -5.10
CA LEU A 244 -11.62 0.66 -5.67
C LEU A 244 -11.99 0.62 -7.16
N VAL A 245 -11.01 0.60 -8.03
CA VAL A 245 -11.21 0.58 -9.48
C VAL A 245 -10.48 -0.55 -10.17
N PHE A 246 -10.98 -0.95 -11.33
CA PHE A 246 -10.41 -1.97 -12.19
C PHE A 246 -10.00 -1.31 -13.51
N PRO A 247 -8.72 -0.90 -13.65
CA PRO A 247 -8.20 -0.30 -14.86
C PRO A 247 -8.00 -1.34 -15.97
N ILE A 248 -8.26 -0.92 -17.19
CA ILE A 248 -8.02 -1.69 -18.43
C ILE A 248 -7.40 -0.75 -19.46
N HIS A 249 -6.23 -1.11 -20.02
CA HIS A 249 -5.56 -0.31 -21.05
C HIS A 249 -5.02 -1.18 -22.16
N PHE A 250 -4.98 -0.62 -23.36
CA PHE A 250 -4.08 -1.06 -24.41
C PHE A 250 -2.79 -0.25 -24.31
N GLU A 251 -1.70 -0.95 -24.12
CA GLU A 251 -0.37 -0.37 -23.99
C GLU A 251 0.43 -0.66 -25.26
N PHE A 252 1.05 0.38 -25.81
CA PHE A 252 1.85 0.35 -27.01
C PHE A 252 3.28 0.78 -26.69
N GLY A 253 4.23 0.19 -27.42
CA GLY A 253 5.63 0.61 -27.33
C GLY A 253 6.59 -0.52 -27.70
N PRO A 254 7.84 -0.17 -28.05
CA PRO A 254 8.85 -1.15 -28.38
C PRO A 254 9.21 -2.03 -27.21
N SER A 255 9.90 -3.14 -27.50
CA SER A 255 10.46 -4.02 -26.51
C SER A 255 11.77 -4.59 -27.02
N ARG A 256 12.69 -4.93 -26.10
CA ARG A 256 13.91 -5.66 -26.42
C ARG A 256 13.61 -7.15 -26.48
N PHE A 257 13.88 -7.74 -27.61
CA PHE A 257 13.76 -9.19 -27.80
C PHE A 257 15.05 -9.88 -27.38
N ARG A 258 14.94 -10.90 -26.55
CA ARG A 258 16.04 -11.77 -26.17
C ARG A 258 15.59 -13.22 -26.28
N GLN A 259 16.35 -13.99 -27.04
CA GLN A 259 16.14 -15.43 -27.20
C GLN A 259 17.36 -16.17 -26.69
N THR A 260 17.14 -17.22 -25.93
CA THR A 260 18.13 -18.22 -25.50
C THR A 260 17.61 -19.58 -25.91
N GLU A 261 18.44 -20.63 -25.74
CA GLU A 261 18.04 -22.00 -26.12
C GLU A 261 16.72 -22.45 -25.49
N ASN A 262 16.44 -22.03 -24.27
CA ASN A 262 15.28 -22.48 -23.49
C ASN A 262 14.23 -21.40 -23.26
N THR A 263 14.47 -20.13 -23.62
CA THR A 263 13.55 -19.03 -23.29
C THR A 263 13.49 -17.94 -24.33
N ILE A 264 12.28 -17.43 -24.55
CA ILE A 264 12.00 -16.18 -25.27
C ILE A 264 11.53 -15.14 -24.25
N ARG A 265 12.11 -13.94 -24.29
CA ARG A 265 11.74 -12.83 -23.42
C ARG A 265 11.62 -11.53 -24.20
N TYR A 266 10.60 -10.75 -23.86
CA TYR A 266 10.40 -9.39 -24.36
C TYR A 266 10.51 -8.44 -23.17
N SER A 267 11.57 -7.66 -23.10
CA SER A 267 11.79 -6.69 -22.05
C SER A 267 11.33 -5.30 -22.49
N ILE A 268 10.56 -4.63 -21.65
CA ILE A 268 10.13 -3.24 -21.82
C ILE A 268 11.00 -2.25 -21.04
N GLN A 269 12.03 -2.74 -20.37
CA GLN A 269 12.97 -1.92 -19.61
C GLN A 269 13.68 -0.90 -20.52
N ASN A 270 13.75 0.34 -20.08
CA ASN A 270 14.28 1.48 -20.84
C ASN A 270 13.59 1.67 -22.20
N GLN A 271 12.32 1.31 -22.34
CA GLN A 271 11.54 1.50 -23.55
C GLN A 271 10.40 2.48 -23.32
N PHE A 272 10.06 3.21 -24.39
CA PHE A 272 8.88 4.07 -24.37
C PHE A 272 7.60 3.25 -24.28
N ARG A 273 6.65 3.72 -23.48
CA ARG A 273 5.34 3.09 -23.28
C ARG A 273 4.25 4.14 -23.37
N LEU A 274 3.18 3.82 -24.08
CA LEU A 274 1.95 4.61 -24.18
C LEU A 274 0.78 3.69 -23.89
N GLY A 275 0.04 3.95 -22.83
CA GLY A 275 -1.18 3.23 -22.49
C GLY A 275 -2.40 4.12 -22.60
N ILE A 276 -3.46 3.61 -23.24
CA ILE A 276 -4.75 4.30 -23.39
C ILE A 276 -5.84 3.33 -22.99
N GLY A 277 -6.79 3.78 -22.19
CA GLY A 277 -7.88 2.94 -21.73
C GLY A 277 -8.81 3.67 -20.76
N GLY A 278 -9.37 2.89 -19.85
CA GLY A 278 -10.28 3.41 -18.84
C GLY A 278 -10.30 2.55 -17.59
N TYR A 279 -11.20 2.87 -16.71
CA TYR A 279 -11.42 2.15 -15.46
C TYR A 279 -12.88 2.21 -15.06
N GLY A 280 -13.31 1.21 -14.32
CA GLY A 280 -14.60 1.19 -13.64
C GLY A 280 -14.45 0.63 -12.24
N GLY A 281 -15.29 1.05 -11.31
CA GLY A 281 -15.19 0.60 -9.93
C GLY A 281 -16.19 1.27 -9.00
N PHE A 282 -15.88 1.25 -7.72
CA PHE A 282 -16.81 1.67 -6.67
C PHE A 282 -16.16 2.67 -5.71
N ASN A 283 -16.94 3.66 -5.28
CA ASN A 283 -16.57 4.51 -4.16
C ASN A 283 -16.80 3.73 -2.86
N LEU A 284 -15.73 3.52 -2.11
CA LEU A 284 -15.76 2.79 -0.83
C LEU A 284 -16.10 3.71 0.34
N SER A 285 -15.65 4.97 0.28
CA SER A 285 -15.85 5.94 1.37
C SER A 285 -15.56 7.36 0.92
N SER A 286 -16.34 8.30 1.44
CA SER A 286 -16.06 9.74 1.35
C SER A 286 -15.87 10.32 2.74
N ARG A 287 -14.91 11.25 2.88
CA ARG A 287 -14.64 11.89 4.17
C ARG A 287 -14.10 13.29 4.00
N GLN A 288 -14.46 14.13 4.96
CA GLN A 288 -13.95 15.48 5.08
C GLN A 288 -13.10 15.61 6.34
N LYS A 289 -12.00 16.33 6.23
CA LYS A 289 -11.12 16.67 7.34
C LYS A 289 -10.97 18.16 7.44
N LEU A 290 -11.39 18.71 8.58
CA LEU A 290 -11.24 20.12 8.92
C LEU A 290 -10.23 20.26 10.05
N LYS A 291 -9.46 21.35 10.02
CA LYS A 291 -8.64 21.81 11.14
C LYS A 291 -8.80 23.31 11.27
N TYR A 292 -9.11 23.76 12.46
CA TYR A 292 -9.32 25.17 12.79
C TYR A 292 -8.94 25.42 14.25
N ASP A 293 -8.77 26.68 14.59
CA ASP A 293 -8.62 27.12 15.98
C ASP A 293 -9.99 27.58 16.50
N ARG A 294 -10.36 27.14 17.68
CA ARG A 294 -11.56 27.58 18.39
C ARG A 294 -11.16 28.00 19.80
N ALA A 295 -11.19 29.29 20.05
CA ALA A 295 -10.84 29.90 21.36
C ALA A 295 -9.43 29.50 21.87
N GLY A 296 -8.43 29.41 20.97
CA GLY A 296 -7.05 29.02 21.29
C GLY A 296 -6.79 27.50 21.33
N GLU A 297 -7.83 26.68 21.05
CA GLU A 297 -7.69 25.22 20.96
C GLU A 297 -7.68 24.75 19.51
N ASN A 298 -6.66 23.96 19.14
CA ASN A 298 -6.56 23.34 17.82
C ASN A 298 -7.54 22.18 17.66
N VAL A 299 -8.62 22.38 16.94
CA VAL A 299 -9.65 21.37 16.67
C VAL A 299 -9.36 20.64 15.36
N LYS A 300 -9.60 19.33 15.37
CA LYS A 300 -9.43 18.46 14.20
C LYS A 300 -10.64 17.55 14.04
N ASP A 301 -11.48 17.88 13.08
CA ASP A 301 -12.66 17.11 12.74
C ASP A 301 -12.41 16.18 11.56
N LYS A 302 -12.87 14.95 11.71
CA LYS A 302 -12.91 13.95 10.62
C LYS A 302 -14.36 13.53 10.45
N LEU A 303 -15.02 14.09 9.46
CA LEU A 303 -16.43 13.85 9.20
C LEU A 303 -16.55 12.76 8.11
N LYS A 304 -17.17 11.66 8.47
CA LYS A 304 -17.62 10.61 7.54
C LYS A 304 -19.15 10.73 7.47
N ARG A 305 -19.64 11.55 6.57
CA ARG A 305 -21.08 11.73 6.33
C ARG A 305 -21.41 11.20 4.93
N GLY A 306 -22.67 10.91 4.68
CA GLY A 306 -23.15 10.63 3.34
C GLY A 306 -23.17 11.92 2.52
N TYR A 307 -22.08 12.25 1.84
CA TYR A 307 -21.96 13.45 0.98
C TYR A 307 -22.66 13.29 -0.37
N ASN A 308 -23.55 12.32 -0.51
CA ASN A 308 -24.22 11.99 -1.77
C ASN A 308 -23.26 11.78 -2.96
N THR A 309 -22.07 11.21 -2.68
CA THR A 309 -21.10 10.86 -3.71
C THR A 309 -21.63 9.72 -4.59
N THR A 310 -21.26 9.73 -5.86
CA THR A 310 -21.59 8.65 -6.80
C THR A 310 -20.93 7.35 -6.35
N ASN A 311 -21.72 6.27 -6.27
CA ASN A 311 -21.24 4.97 -5.81
C ASN A 311 -20.38 4.26 -6.86
N PHE A 312 -20.75 4.39 -8.14
CA PHE A 312 -20.04 3.78 -9.25
C PHE A 312 -19.15 4.84 -9.91
N VAL A 313 -17.85 4.56 -9.99
CA VAL A 313 -16.84 5.44 -10.57
C VAL A 313 -16.34 4.82 -11.86
N TYR A 314 -16.36 5.55 -12.96
CA TYR A 314 -15.79 5.11 -14.21
C TYR A 314 -15.23 6.30 -15.01
N GLY A 315 -14.21 6.02 -15.80
CA GLY A 315 -13.53 7.09 -16.49
C GLY A 315 -12.53 6.61 -17.53
N LEU A 316 -11.90 7.59 -18.17
CA LEU A 316 -10.81 7.39 -19.11
C LEU A 316 -9.48 7.64 -18.43
N SER A 317 -8.46 6.93 -18.86
CA SER A 317 -7.10 7.17 -18.40
C SER A 317 -6.09 6.86 -19.50
N ALA A 318 -4.99 7.62 -19.45
CA ALA A 318 -3.85 7.41 -20.34
C ALA A 318 -2.55 7.65 -19.59
N TYR A 319 -1.51 6.96 -20.02
CA TYR A 319 -0.16 7.17 -19.50
C TYR A 319 0.88 7.05 -20.59
N ALA A 320 1.97 7.80 -20.45
CA ALA A 320 3.11 7.73 -21.36
C ALA A 320 4.41 8.01 -20.63
N GLY A 321 5.50 7.33 -21.01
CA GLY A 321 6.82 7.54 -20.43
C GLY A 321 7.80 6.43 -20.71
N PHE A 322 8.83 6.35 -19.89
CA PHE A 322 9.94 5.42 -20.02
C PHE A 322 10.18 4.68 -18.72
N ASP A 323 10.67 3.46 -18.83
CA ASP A 323 11.25 2.65 -17.74
C ASP A 323 10.46 2.63 -16.43
N GLY A 324 9.15 2.44 -16.54
CA GLY A 324 8.29 2.37 -15.36
C GLY A 324 7.89 3.71 -14.75
N ILE A 325 8.44 4.86 -15.21
CA ILE A 325 8.02 6.19 -14.79
C ILE A 325 7.20 6.82 -15.91
N LEU A 326 5.91 7.05 -15.65
CA LEU A 326 4.94 7.43 -16.65
C LEU A 326 4.18 8.68 -16.20
N LEU A 327 4.04 9.64 -17.10
CA LEU A 327 3.04 10.69 -16.93
C LEU A 327 1.65 10.04 -17.02
N TYR A 328 0.76 10.35 -16.09
CA TYR A 328 -0.54 9.70 -15.95
C TYR A 328 -1.65 10.71 -15.81
N ILE A 329 -2.67 10.59 -16.68
CA ILE A 329 -3.88 11.41 -16.66
C ILE A 329 -5.10 10.52 -16.48
N LYS A 330 -6.07 10.98 -15.68
CA LYS A 330 -7.37 10.33 -15.46
C LYS A 330 -8.48 11.37 -15.53
N TYR A 331 -9.63 10.96 -16.06
CA TYR A 331 -10.84 11.77 -16.12
C TYR A 331 -12.06 10.91 -15.85
N ASP A 332 -12.77 11.22 -14.75
CA ASP A 332 -14.02 10.53 -14.41
C ASP A 332 -15.13 11.01 -15.35
N LEU A 333 -15.84 10.08 -15.98
CA LEU A 333 -17.00 10.36 -16.83
C LEU A 333 -18.29 10.54 -16.03
N ASN A 334 -18.34 9.98 -14.83
CA ASN A 334 -19.43 10.19 -13.88
C ASN A 334 -19.19 11.44 -13.03
N PRO A 335 -20.25 12.13 -12.58
CA PRO A 335 -20.13 13.23 -11.63
C PRO A 335 -19.66 12.72 -10.24
N ILE A 336 -18.99 13.59 -9.49
CA ILE A 336 -18.53 13.31 -8.12
C ILE A 336 -19.71 13.13 -7.17
N PHE A 337 -20.71 14.00 -7.29
CA PHE A 337 -21.91 14.02 -6.45
C PHE A 337 -23.14 13.66 -7.28
N LYS A 338 -24.06 12.88 -6.69
CA LYS A 338 -25.37 12.59 -7.28
C LYS A 338 -26.26 13.81 -7.14
N ASP A 339 -27.13 13.99 -8.11
CA ASP A 339 -28.21 15.01 -8.07
C ASP A 339 -27.71 16.43 -7.74
N ALA A 340 -26.44 16.73 -8.07
CA ALA A 340 -25.88 18.06 -7.88
C ALA A 340 -26.46 19.03 -8.92
N LEU A 341 -26.73 20.28 -8.49
CA LEU A 341 -27.19 21.36 -9.37
C LEU A 341 -26.22 21.64 -10.51
N VAL A 342 -24.93 21.48 -10.27
CA VAL A 342 -23.86 21.63 -11.24
C VAL A 342 -22.97 20.42 -11.20
N GLU A 343 -22.82 19.74 -12.31
CA GLU A 343 -21.98 18.54 -12.38
C GLU A 343 -20.50 18.88 -12.22
N GLN A 344 -19.84 18.07 -11.41
CA GLN A 344 -18.39 18.15 -11.17
C GLN A 344 -17.78 16.79 -11.48
N ARG A 345 -16.81 16.75 -12.37
CA ARG A 345 -16.12 15.50 -12.77
C ARG A 345 -14.67 15.57 -12.39
N ASN A 346 -14.18 14.51 -11.77
CA ASN A 346 -12.82 14.45 -11.25
C ASN A 346 -11.80 14.34 -12.40
N ILE A 347 -10.72 15.13 -12.30
CA ILE A 347 -9.56 15.05 -13.18
C ILE A 347 -8.28 14.94 -12.35
N SER A 348 -7.37 14.08 -12.78
CA SER A 348 -6.09 13.87 -12.10
C SER A 348 -4.94 13.88 -13.12
N LEU A 349 -3.82 14.50 -12.74
CA LEU A 349 -2.59 14.50 -13.50
C LEU A 349 -1.40 14.24 -12.57
N GLY A 350 -0.55 13.31 -12.89
CA GLY A 350 0.59 12.97 -12.05
C GLY A 350 1.55 11.98 -12.65
N LEU A 351 2.33 11.35 -11.79
CA LEU A 351 3.28 10.32 -12.15
C LEU A 351 2.78 8.96 -11.67
N ARG A 352 2.93 7.98 -12.53
CA ARG A 352 2.69 6.56 -12.27
C ARG A 352 4.02 5.83 -12.34
N CYS A 353 4.28 4.98 -11.36
CA CYS A 353 5.43 4.09 -11.31
C CYS A 353 4.93 2.63 -11.34
N ASP A 354 5.36 1.89 -12.36
CA ASP A 354 5.21 0.44 -12.43
C ASP A 354 6.52 -0.17 -11.92
N LEU A 355 6.49 -0.86 -10.77
CA LEU A 355 7.65 -1.34 -10.01
C LEU A 355 8.02 -2.78 -10.32
#